data_3c243441f929278cc41309e2dc8fb65b
#
_entry.id   3c243441f929278cc41309e2dc8fb65b
#
_cell.length_a   1.000
_cell.length_b   1.000
_cell.length_c   1.000
_cell.angle_alpha   90.00
_cell.angle_beta   90.00
_cell.angle_gamma   90.00
#
_symmetry.space_group_name_H-M   'P 1'
#
loop_
_entity.id
_entity.type
_entity.pdbx_description
1 polymer ?
#
loop_
_entity_poly.entity_id
_entity_poly.type
_entity_poly.pdbx_seq_one_letter_code
_entity_poly.pdbx_strand_id
1 'polypeptide(L)'
;MQVEAINEAIHEEMSNDETVYYMGEDVRASIYGASKDLFNKFGENRVLDTPLSENGFIGAAVGSSLVGMRPVVETLTSFMWVAMDQLVSQLAKMKYMFGGQASLPVTIKADMYYNGSMAAHHSDRSYPFFMNMPGIKVIVPTFPEDAKGLMKTAIRDNDPCIVFVDGNLGGLKGDVPENNEIEQGELLIPFGSARVVKEGTDCTVVGIVTVSYTHLTLPTMQV
;
A
#
# COMPACT_ATOMS: atom_id res chain seq x y z
N MET A 1 -3.23 14.73 -5.39
CA MET A 1 -3.90 14.22 -4.13
C MET A 1 -3.23 12.92 -3.72
N GLN A 2 -3.46 12.43 -2.50
CA GLN A 2 -2.80 11.18 -2.03
C GLN A 2 -3.13 9.98 -2.94
N VAL A 3 -4.38 9.83 -3.34
CA VAL A 3 -4.78 8.75 -4.26
C VAL A 3 -4.12 8.87 -5.63
N GLU A 4 -3.94 10.09 -6.13
CA GLU A 4 -3.22 10.34 -7.39
C GLU A 4 -1.73 10.03 -7.26
N ALA A 5 -1.13 10.36 -6.12
CA ALA A 5 0.28 10.06 -5.84
C ALA A 5 0.54 8.53 -5.81
N ILE A 6 -0.39 7.75 -5.25
CA ILE A 6 -0.34 6.29 -5.29
C ILE A 6 -0.53 5.78 -6.72
N ASN A 7 -1.48 6.32 -7.46
CA ASN A 7 -1.70 5.96 -8.86
C ASN A 7 -0.46 6.23 -9.72
N GLU A 8 0.17 7.40 -9.56
CA GLU A 8 1.42 7.73 -10.24
C GLU A 8 2.55 6.75 -9.91
N ALA A 9 2.70 6.39 -8.63
CA ALA A 9 3.70 5.40 -8.22
C ALA A 9 3.51 4.07 -8.94
N ILE A 10 2.28 3.57 -9.00
CA ILE A 10 1.95 2.31 -9.68
C ILE A 10 2.17 2.42 -11.19
N HIS A 11 1.77 3.53 -11.81
CA HIS A 11 2.01 3.81 -13.23
C HIS A 11 3.51 3.81 -13.57
N GLU A 12 4.33 4.44 -12.73
CA GLU A 12 5.78 4.50 -12.93
C GLU A 12 6.41 3.11 -12.81
N GLU A 13 6.09 2.35 -11.76
CA GLU A 13 6.66 1.03 -11.54
C GLU A 13 6.22 0.02 -12.62
N MET A 14 4.94 0.03 -13.02
CA MET A 14 4.47 -0.80 -14.12
C MET A 14 5.07 -0.41 -15.48
N SER A 15 5.48 0.85 -15.66
CA SER A 15 6.14 1.30 -16.91
C SER A 15 7.61 0.88 -16.93
N ASN A 16 8.25 0.82 -15.78
CA ASN A 16 9.68 0.55 -15.64
C ASN A 16 10.02 -0.96 -15.54
N ASP A 17 9.06 -1.77 -15.07
CA ASP A 17 9.25 -3.20 -14.86
C ASP A 17 8.04 -3.99 -15.41
N GLU A 18 8.27 -4.82 -16.42
CA GLU A 18 7.24 -5.64 -17.06
C GLU A 18 6.72 -6.76 -16.14
N THR A 19 7.44 -7.10 -15.09
CA THR A 19 7.01 -8.11 -14.10
C THR A 19 5.99 -7.56 -13.10
N VAL A 20 5.87 -6.24 -12.96
CA VAL A 20 4.87 -5.58 -12.11
C VAL A 20 3.50 -5.66 -12.78
N TYR A 21 2.52 -6.19 -12.10
CA TYR A 21 1.13 -6.20 -12.56
C TYR A 21 0.17 -5.88 -11.43
N TYR A 22 -1.03 -5.42 -11.77
CA TYR A 22 -2.05 -4.98 -10.82
C TYR A 22 -3.26 -5.92 -10.85
N MET A 23 -3.75 -6.32 -9.69
CA MET A 23 -4.91 -7.20 -9.61
C MET A 23 -5.77 -6.91 -8.36
N GLY A 24 -7.05 -7.23 -8.46
CA GLY A 24 -8.01 -7.07 -7.38
C GLY A 24 -9.44 -7.04 -7.91
N GLU A 25 -10.38 -6.80 -7.04
CA GLU A 25 -11.79 -6.70 -7.38
C GLU A 25 -12.09 -5.32 -7.96
N ASP A 26 -12.78 -5.27 -9.11
CA ASP A 26 -13.22 -4.05 -9.80
C ASP A 26 -12.08 -3.04 -10.11
N VAL A 27 -10.84 -3.50 -10.21
CA VAL A 27 -9.67 -2.64 -10.44
C VAL A 27 -9.70 -1.97 -11.81
N ARG A 28 -10.35 -2.57 -12.81
CA ARG A 28 -10.55 -1.94 -14.14
C ARG A 28 -11.51 -0.77 -14.08
N ALA A 29 -12.50 -0.83 -13.17
CA ALA A 29 -13.43 0.26 -12.91
C ALA A 29 -12.83 1.36 -12.04
N SER A 30 -11.68 1.09 -11.39
CA SER A 30 -10.97 2.03 -10.52
C SER A 30 -11.84 2.61 -9.40
N ILE A 31 -12.55 1.75 -8.68
CA ILE A 31 -13.49 2.17 -7.62
C ILE A 31 -12.79 2.97 -6.52
N TYR A 32 -11.56 2.61 -6.17
CA TYR A 32 -10.77 3.28 -5.14
C TYR A 32 -9.80 4.34 -5.70
N GLY A 33 -9.77 4.55 -7.00
CA GLY A 33 -9.04 5.61 -7.68
C GLY A 33 -7.56 5.32 -7.97
N ALA A 34 -6.92 4.42 -7.24
CA ALA A 34 -5.50 4.14 -7.41
C ALA A 34 -5.17 3.38 -8.71
N SER A 35 -6.13 2.66 -9.28
CA SER A 35 -5.98 1.94 -10.55
C SER A 35 -6.45 2.73 -11.79
N LYS A 36 -6.74 4.04 -11.62
CA LYS A 36 -7.20 4.88 -12.73
C LYS A 36 -6.27 4.80 -13.93
N ASP A 37 -6.86 4.56 -15.11
CA ASP A 37 -6.18 4.47 -16.42
C ASP A 37 -5.13 3.36 -16.56
N LEU A 38 -4.89 2.53 -15.54
CA LEU A 38 -3.95 1.40 -15.65
C LEU A 38 -4.38 0.41 -16.74
N PHE A 39 -5.65 0.03 -16.78
CA PHE A 39 -6.16 -0.91 -17.77
C PHE A 39 -6.00 -0.39 -19.21
N ASN A 40 -6.29 0.89 -19.43
CA ASN A 40 -6.15 1.53 -20.74
C ASN A 40 -4.69 1.55 -21.21
N LYS A 41 -3.73 1.70 -20.30
CA LYS A 41 -2.30 1.79 -20.61
C LYS A 41 -1.62 0.43 -20.72
N PHE A 42 -1.92 -0.50 -19.83
CA PHE A 42 -1.16 -1.74 -19.68
C PHE A 42 -1.91 -3.00 -20.16
N GLY A 43 -3.22 -2.89 -20.40
CA GLY A 43 -4.04 -3.96 -20.96
C GLY A 43 -4.41 -5.07 -19.99
N GLU A 44 -5.14 -6.04 -20.53
CA GLU A 44 -5.76 -7.13 -19.77
C GLU A 44 -4.77 -8.12 -19.14
N ASN A 45 -3.56 -8.23 -19.68
CA ASN A 45 -2.54 -9.14 -19.16
C ASN A 45 -1.81 -8.58 -17.94
N ARG A 46 -1.92 -7.29 -17.68
CA ARG A 46 -1.24 -6.60 -16.59
C ARG A 46 -2.18 -5.92 -15.59
N VAL A 47 -3.48 -5.81 -15.90
CA VAL A 47 -4.51 -5.30 -15.00
C VAL A 47 -5.68 -6.29 -14.97
N LEU A 48 -5.76 -7.03 -13.87
CA LEU A 48 -6.62 -8.21 -13.74
C LEU A 48 -7.76 -7.93 -12.76
N ASP A 49 -9.00 -7.86 -13.26
CA ASP A 49 -10.16 -8.00 -12.39
C ASP A 49 -10.28 -9.44 -11.92
N THR A 50 -10.45 -9.60 -10.62
CA THR A 50 -10.63 -10.92 -10.00
C THR A 50 -12.08 -11.14 -9.60
N PRO A 51 -12.54 -12.39 -9.51
CA PRO A 51 -13.79 -12.68 -8.81
C PRO A 51 -13.65 -12.34 -7.31
N LEU A 52 -14.77 -12.20 -6.61
CA LEU A 52 -14.83 -12.06 -5.15
C LEU A 52 -14.29 -13.34 -4.48
N SER A 53 -12.99 -13.41 -4.33
CA SER A 53 -12.29 -14.58 -3.79
C SER A 53 -10.90 -14.17 -3.30
N GLU A 54 -10.83 -13.42 -2.22
CA GLU A 54 -9.58 -12.81 -1.71
C GLU A 54 -8.55 -13.87 -1.36
N ASN A 55 -8.98 -15.00 -0.81
CA ASN A 55 -8.11 -16.14 -0.58
C ASN A 55 -7.51 -16.68 -1.89
N GLY A 56 -8.30 -16.73 -2.96
CA GLY A 56 -7.87 -17.21 -4.27
C GLY A 56 -6.87 -16.27 -4.94
N PHE A 57 -7.20 -14.99 -5.09
CA PHE A 57 -6.33 -14.08 -5.83
C PHE A 57 -5.08 -13.66 -5.04
N ILE A 58 -5.14 -13.55 -3.71
CA ILE A 58 -3.93 -13.35 -2.90
C ILE A 58 -3.02 -14.59 -2.99
N GLY A 59 -3.59 -15.80 -2.97
CA GLY A 59 -2.83 -17.02 -3.21
C GLY A 59 -2.18 -17.06 -4.60
N ALA A 60 -2.89 -16.60 -5.63
CA ALA A 60 -2.34 -16.49 -6.98
C ALA A 60 -1.18 -15.45 -7.04
N ALA A 61 -1.29 -14.34 -6.33
CA ALA A 61 -0.21 -13.36 -6.20
C ALA A 61 1.02 -13.97 -5.52
N VAL A 62 0.85 -14.72 -4.43
CA VAL A 62 1.95 -15.46 -3.79
C VAL A 62 2.61 -16.42 -4.78
N GLY A 63 1.82 -17.24 -5.49
CA GLY A 63 2.36 -18.18 -6.46
C GLY A 63 3.10 -17.51 -7.62
N SER A 64 2.57 -16.42 -8.17
CA SER A 64 3.20 -15.69 -9.26
C SER A 64 4.52 -15.03 -8.83
N SER A 65 4.63 -14.58 -7.59
CA SER A 65 5.86 -14.00 -7.08
C SER A 65 7.03 -14.99 -7.02
N LEU A 66 6.73 -16.27 -6.78
CA LEU A 66 7.74 -17.34 -6.76
C LEU A 66 8.33 -17.63 -8.14
N VAL A 67 7.67 -17.21 -9.21
CA VAL A 67 8.15 -17.33 -10.60
C VAL A 67 8.63 -16.01 -11.20
N GLY A 68 8.88 -15.01 -10.34
CA GLY A 68 9.55 -13.76 -10.71
C GLY A 68 8.62 -12.59 -11.03
N MET A 69 7.30 -12.72 -10.83
CA MET A 69 6.39 -11.59 -11.00
C MET A 69 6.33 -10.73 -9.73
N ARG A 70 5.95 -9.47 -9.90
CA ARG A 70 5.76 -8.49 -8.81
C ARG A 70 4.28 -8.03 -8.76
N PRO A 71 3.39 -8.79 -8.14
CA PRO A 71 1.99 -8.42 -8.01
C PRO A 71 1.78 -7.23 -7.07
N VAL A 72 0.98 -6.28 -7.52
CA VAL A 72 0.32 -5.28 -6.67
C VAL A 72 -1.13 -5.67 -6.56
N VAL A 73 -1.55 -6.05 -5.36
CA VAL A 73 -2.90 -6.55 -5.09
C VAL A 73 -3.71 -5.48 -4.36
N GLU A 74 -4.82 -5.05 -4.94
CA GLU A 74 -5.77 -4.14 -4.27
C GLU A 74 -6.88 -4.92 -3.58
N THR A 75 -7.13 -4.61 -2.32
CA THR A 75 -8.24 -5.17 -1.55
C THR A 75 -8.66 -4.22 -0.42
N LEU A 76 -9.86 -4.38 0.10
CA LEU A 76 -10.25 -3.75 1.36
C LEU A 76 -9.60 -4.46 2.55
N THR A 77 -9.18 -3.67 3.53
CA THR A 77 -8.56 -4.20 4.75
C THR A 77 -9.48 -5.20 5.49
N SER A 78 -10.79 -4.96 5.45
CA SER A 78 -11.80 -5.83 6.07
C SER A 78 -11.90 -7.21 5.39
N PHE A 79 -11.59 -7.30 4.12
CA PHE A 79 -11.68 -8.57 3.37
C PHE A 79 -10.39 -9.40 3.44
N MET A 80 -9.32 -8.83 3.95
CA MET A 80 -8.09 -9.57 4.22
C MET A 80 -8.32 -10.71 5.21
N TRP A 81 -9.34 -10.63 6.07
CA TRP A 81 -9.70 -11.72 7.01
C TRP A 81 -10.06 -13.02 6.29
N VAL A 82 -10.65 -12.96 5.12
CA VAL A 82 -10.98 -14.15 4.31
C VAL A 82 -9.71 -14.84 3.79
N ALA A 83 -8.63 -14.08 3.57
CA ALA A 83 -7.38 -14.55 3.00
C ALA A 83 -6.26 -14.76 4.03
N MET A 84 -6.59 -14.90 5.31
CA MET A 84 -5.59 -14.96 6.39
C MET A 84 -4.59 -16.11 6.24
N ASP A 85 -4.99 -17.26 5.71
CA ASP A 85 -4.06 -18.35 5.44
C ASP A 85 -3.00 -17.92 4.40
N GLN A 86 -3.41 -17.29 3.31
CA GLN A 86 -2.50 -16.85 2.27
C GLN A 86 -1.56 -15.73 2.77
N LEU A 87 -2.05 -14.83 3.61
CA LEU A 87 -1.26 -13.73 4.15
C LEU A 87 -0.30 -14.20 5.25
N VAL A 88 -0.82 -14.94 6.24
CA VAL A 88 -0.08 -15.25 7.46
C VAL A 88 0.69 -16.57 7.36
N SER A 89 0.10 -17.61 6.78
CA SER A 89 0.74 -18.91 6.69
C SER A 89 1.66 -19.01 5.47
N GLN A 90 1.25 -18.47 4.34
CA GLN A 90 2.01 -18.57 3.10
C GLN A 90 2.94 -17.35 2.93
N LEU A 91 2.40 -16.16 2.69
CA LEU A 91 3.17 -14.97 2.34
C LEU A 91 4.19 -14.59 3.42
N ALA A 92 3.78 -14.52 4.68
CA ALA A 92 4.65 -14.12 5.78
C ALA A 92 5.78 -15.12 6.09
N LYS A 93 5.52 -16.42 5.92
CA LYS A 93 6.40 -17.47 6.45
C LYS A 93 7.18 -18.24 5.40
N MET A 94 6.77 -18.20 4.16
CA MET A 94 7.33 -19.06 3.10
C MET A 94 8.84 -18.83 2.90
N LYS A 95 9.30 -17.57 2.93
CA LYS A 95 10.74 -17.27 2.86
C LYS A 95 11.54 -17.97 3.96
N TYR A 96 11.03 -17.93 5.20
CA TYR A 96 11.66 -18.61 6.33
C TYR A 96 11.63 -20.13 6.18
N MET A 97 10.46 -20.70 5.81
CA MET A 97 10.30 -22.15 5.62
C MET A 97 11.20 -22.71 4.52
N PHE A 98 11.50 -21.91 3.50
CA PHE A 98 12.39 -22.31 2.39
C PHE A 98 13.86 -21.88 2.63
N GLY A 99 14.24 -21.63 3.89
CA GLY A 99 15.63 -21.32 4.23
C GLY A 99 16.16 -20.03 3.58
N GLY A 100 15.30 -19.04 3.34
CA GLY A 100 15.67 -17.75 2.74
C GLY A 100 15.76 -17.75 1.21
N GLN A 101 15.50 -18.86 0.54
CA GLN A 101 15.64 -18.98 -0.92
C GLN A 101 14.46 -18.34 -1.69
N ALA A 102 13.29 -18.24 -1.08
CA ALA A 102 12.12 -17.63 -1.71
C ALA A 102 12.23 -16.10 -1.69
N SER A 103 11.98 -15.46 -2.83
CA SER A 103 11.66 -14.04 -2.95
C SER A 103 10.16 -13.89 -3.10
N LEU A 104 9.55 -13.02 -2.33
CA LEU A 104 8.09 -12.83 -2.31
C LEU A 104 7.74 -11.35 -2.47
N PRO A 105 8.05 -10.75 -3.63
CA PRO A 105 7.80 -9.34 -3.92
C PRO A 105 6.31 -9.05 -4.14
N VAL A 106 5.50 -9.31 -3.12
CA VAL A 106 4.06 -9.07 -3.16
C VAL A 106 3.74 -7.79 -2.40
N THR A 107 3.13 -6.85 -3.08
CA THR A 107 2.63 -5.62 -2.45
C THR A 107 1.11 -5.69 -2.35
N ILE A 108 0.58 -5.70 -1.13
CA ILE A 108 -0.86 -5.59 -0.88
C ILE A 108 -1.19 -4.13 -0.61
N LYS A 109 -2.00 -3.51 -1.46
CA LYS A 109 -2.61 -2.20 -1.21
C LYS A 109 -3.94 -2.44 -0.50
N ALA A 110 -3.99 -2.16 0.80
CA ALA A 110 -5.14 -2.42 1.65
C ALA A 110 -5.87 -1.10 1.98
N ASP A 111 -7.07 -0.91 1.42
CA ASP A 111 -7.86 0.29 1.63
C ASP A 111 -8.65 0.24 2.93
N MET A 112 -8.57 1.31 3.73
CA MET A 112 -9.26 1.47 5.00
C MET A 112 -10.32 2.58 4.90
N TYR A 113 -11.59 2.25 5.18
CA TYR A 113 -12.71 3.21 5.10
C TYR A 113 -13.49 3.32 6.41
N TYR A 114 -12.84 3.20 7.54
CA TYR A 114 -13.47 3.14 8.88
C TYR A 114 -14.36 4.34 9.25
N ASN A 115 -14.22 5.48 8.58
CA ASN A 115 -15.09 6.66 8.76
C ASN A 115 -16.03 6.91 7.56
N GLY A 116 -16.06 6.02 6.59
CA GLY A 116 -16.80 6.19 5.33
C GLY A 116 -18.27 5.83 5.41
N SER A 117 -18.78 5.44 6.57
CA SER A 117 -20.18 4.96 6.74
C SER A 117 -20.55 3.79 5.81
N MET A 118 -19.58 2.91 5.53
CA MET A 118 -19.71 1.79 4.59
C MET A 118 -20.14 0.49 5.30
N ALA A 119 -20.87 0.56 6.39
CA ALA A 119 -21.21 -0.53 7.29
C ALA A 119 -20.00 -1.16 8.02
N ALA A 120 -20.28 -1.99 9.04
CA ALA A 120 -19.25 -2.52 9.93
C ALA A 120 -18.20 -3.36 9.20
N HIS A 121 -18.60 -4.23 8.27
CA HIS A 121 -17.71 -5.15 7.57
C HIS A 121 -16.84 -4.50 6.47
N HIS A 122 -16.93 -3.18 6.25
CA HIS A 122 -16.02 -2.41 5.39
C HIS A 122 -15.17 -1.40 6.19
N SER A 123 -15.23 -1.41 7.52
CA SER A 123 -14.73 -0.31 8.35
C SER A 123 -13.62 -0.73 9.31
N ASP A 124 -12.87 -1.77 9.00
CA ASP A 124 -11.77 -2.23 9.82
C ASP A 124 -10.50 -1.39 9.67
N ARG A 125 -9.66 -1.45 10.70
CA ARG A 125 -8.29 -0.96 10.75
C ARG A 125 -7.38 -2.13 11.14
N SER A 126 -7.05 -2.98 10.19
CA SER A 126 -6.37 -4.25 10.48
C SER A 126 -4.84 -4.14 10.59
N TYR A 127 -4.22 -2.99 10.31
CA TYR A 127 -2.77 -2.86 10.35
C TYR A 127 -2.14 -3.25 11.71
N PRO A 128 -2.75 -2.99 12.90
CA PRO A 128 -2.16 -3.43 14.17
C PRO A 128 -2.03 -4.95 14.28
N PHE A 129 -2.94 -5.70 13.67
CA PHE A 129 -2.85 -7.15 13.62
C PHE A 129 -1.61 -7.61 12.84
N PHE A 130 -1.37 -7.01 11.66
CA PHE A 130 -0.23 -7.36 10.82
C PHE A 130 1.11 -6.89 11.37
N MET A 131 1.14 -5.87 12.22
CA MET A 131 2.36 -5.44 12.93
C MET A 131 2.96 -6.54 13.84
N ASN A 132 2.16 -7.52 14.25
CA ASN A 132 2.60 -8.67 15.04
C ASN A 132 2.99 -9.88 14.19
N MET A 133 2.98 -9.77 12.85
CA MET A 133 3.28 -10.87 11.93
C MET A 133 4.71 -10.73 11.38
N PRO A 134 5.68 -11.54 11.85
CA PRO A 134 7.02 -11.53 11.27
C PRO A 134 6.98 -12.00 9.81
N GLY A 135 7.76 -11.36 8.95
CA GLY A 135 7.85 -11.67 7.53
C GLY A 135 7.03 -10.76 6.62
N ILE A 136 6.26 -9.82 7.18
CA ILE A 136 5.52 -8.79 6.44
C ILE A 136 5.98 -7.41 6.89
N LYS A 137 6.20 -6.49 5.96
CA LYS A 137 6.43 -5.08 6.23
C LYS A 137 5.08 -4.34 6.19
N VAL A 138 4.78 -3.60 7.26
CA VAL A 138 3.54 -2.82 7.39
C VAL A 138 3.85 -1.35 7.17
N ILE A 139 3.18 -0.74 6.20
CA ILE A 139 3.41 0.62 5.75
C ILE A 139 2.08 1.39 5.84
N VAL A 140 2.10 2.56 6.47
CA VAL A 140 0.88 3.36 6.68
C VAL A 140 1.17 4.83 6.34
N PRO A 141 1.15 5.22 5.05
CA PRO A 141 1.47 6.57 4.62
C PRO A 141 0.39 7.58 5.02
N THR A 142 0.79 8.80 5.33
CA THR A 142 -0.13 9.90 5.66
C THR A 142 -0.18 10.96 4.57
N PHE A 143 0.98 11.45 4.12
CA PHE A 143 1.07 12.54 3.15
C PHE A 143 1.21 12.01 1.71
N PRO A 144 0.81 12.81 0.69
CA PRO A 144 0.93 12.38 -0.72
C PRO A 144 2.35 12.00 -1.13
N GLU A 145 3.35 12.76 -0.71
CA GLU A 145 4.77 12.46 -0.95
C GLU A 145 5.16 11.09 -0.36
N ASP A 146 4.81 10.85 0.92
CA ASP A 146 5.08 9.57 1.58
C ASP A 146 4.35 8.42 0.87
N ALA A 147 3.10 8.65 0.45
CA ALA A 147 2.30 7.65 -0.24
C ALA A 147 2.93 7.22 -1.58
N LYS A 148 3.43 8.17 -2.38
CA LYS A 148 4.14 7.88 -3.63
C LYS A 148 5.45 7.14 -3.36
N GLY A 149 6.31 7.72 -2.54
CA GLY A 149 7.66 7.19 -2.31
C GLY A 149 7.67 5.83 -1.64
N LEU A 150 6.82 5.63 -0.62
CA LEU A 150 6.69 4.34 0.08
C LEU A 150 6.03 3.27 -0.78
N MET A 151 5.05 3.61 -1.63
CA MET A 151 4.44 2.66 -2.57
C MET A 151 5.47 2.14 -3.58
N LYS A 152 6.27 3.03 -4.16
CA LYS A 152 7.36 2.63 -5.07
C LYS A 152 8.36 1.72 -4.37
N THR A 153 8.78 2.08 -3.16
CA THR A 153 9.70 1.26 -2.35
C THR A 153 9.10 -0.11 -2.05
N ALA A 154 7.79 -0.17 -1.73
CA ALA A 154 7.09 -1.44 -1.48
C ALA A 154 7.07 -2.34 -2.72
N ILE A 155 6.76 -1.80 -3.89
CA ILE A 155 6.72 -2.56 -5.15
C ILE A 155 8.09 -3.13 -5.51
N ARG A 156 9.17 -2.40 -5.19
CA ARG A 156 10.55 -2.82 -5.46
C ARG A 156 11.14 -3.77 -4.41
N ASP A 157 10.51 -3.87 -3.25
CA ASP A 157 11.00 -4.76 -2.19
C ASP A 157 10.86 -6.24 -2.59
N ASN A 158 11.82 -7.06 -2.17
CA ASN A 158 11.79 -8.51 -2.41
C ASN A 158 11.11 -9.30 -1.28
N ASP A 159 10.65 -8.60 -0.25
CA ASP A 159 9.87 -9.15 0.85
C ASP A 159 8.43 -8.60 0.82
N PRO A 160 7.47 -9.31 1.40
CA PRO A 160 6.07 -8.90 1.38
C PRO A 160 5.83 -7.57 2.08
N CYS A 161 5.07 -6.70 1.41
CA CYS A 161 4.66 -5.39 1.92
C CYS A 161 3.14 -5.27 1.95
N ILE A 162 2.59 -4.74 3.03
CA ILE A 162 1.19 -4.30 3.08
C ILE A 162 1.16 -2.79 3.28
N VAL A 163 0.66 -2.07 2.29
CA VAL A 163 0.47 -0.63 2.31
C VAL A 163 -0.98 -0.33 2.65
N PHE A 164 -1.22 0.09 3.89
CA PHE A 164 -2.54 0.46 4.38
C PHE A 164 -2.86 1.90 3.98
N VAL A 165 -3.82 2.07 3.09
CA VAL A 165 -4.23 3.38 2.55
C VAL A 165 -5.50 3.83 3.26
N ASP A 166 -5.44 4.99 3.91
CA ASP A 166 -6.63 5.58 4.55
C ASP A 166 -7.47 6.33 3.51
N GLY A 167 -8.63 5.79 3.18
CA GLY A 167 -9.54 6.39 2.21
C GLY A 167 -10.01 7.81 2.60
N ASN A 168 -9.98 8.15 3.90
CA ASN A 168 -10.29 9.52 4.34
C ASN A 168 -9.20 10.52 3.93
N LEU A 169 -7.99 10.06 3.66
CA LEU A 169 -6.88 10.89 3.19
C LEU A 169 -6.73 10.89 1.66
N GLY A 170 -7.54 10.11 0.94
CA GLY A 170 -7.46 10.01 -0.53
C GLY A 170 -7.50 11.36 -1.25
N GLY A 171 -8.32 12.29 -0.74
CA GLY A 171 -8.44 13.66 -1.22
C GLY A 171 -7.43 14.64 -0.61
N LEU A 172 -6.55 14.23 0.31
CA LEU A 172 -5.55 15.08 0.93
C LEU A 172 -4.60 15.62 -0.14
N LYS A 173 -4.51 16.95 -0.21
CA LYS A 173 -3.58 17.65 -1.09
C LYS A 173 -2.24 17.85 -0.38
N GLY A 174 -1.17 17.76 -1.12
CA GLY A 174 0.19 18.04 -0.68
C GLY A 174 1.12 18.02 -1.88
N ASP A 175 2.27 18.63 -1.71
CA ASP A 175 3.28 18.65 -2.76
C ASP A 175 3.92 17.26 -2.87
N VAL A 176 4.12 16.86 -4.10
CA VAL A 176 4.87 15.64 -4.46
C VAL A 176 5.92 16.12 -5.44
N PRO A 177 7.21 16.05 -5.11
CA PRO A 177 8.26 16.53 -6.01
C PRO A 177 8.25 15.74 -7.31
N GLU A 178 8.49 16.43 -8.42
CA GLU A 178 8.71 15.77 -9.71
C GLU A 178 10.09 15.10 -9.73
N ASN A 179 10.24 14.06 -10.54
CA ASN A 179 11.50 13.29 -10.60
C ASN A 179 12.72 14.16 -10.96
N ASN A 180 12.55 15.21 -11.74
CA ASN A 180 13.59 16.18 -12.10
C ASN A 180 13.98 17.13 -10.94
N GLU A 181 13.19 17.22 -9.89
CA GLU A 181 13.45 18.00 -8.67
C GLU A 181 14.18 17.20 -7.61
N ILE A 182 14.34 15.88 -7.82
CA ILE A 182 14.94 14.95 -6.86
C ILE A 182 16.36 14.63 -7.28
N GLU A 183 17.32 14.81 -6.38
CA GLU A 183 18.75 14.60 -6.65
C GLU A 183 19.05 13.19 -7.19
N GLN A 184 18.33 12.17 -6.71
CA GLN A 184 18.45 10.79 -7.18
C GLN A 184 17.65 10.50 -8.46
N GLY A 185 16.93 11.48 -9.01
CA GLY A 185 16.13 11.36 -10.23
C GLY A 185 14.77 10.69 -10.05
N GLU A 186 14.42 10.22 -8.84
CA GLU A 186 13.12 9.63 -8.53
C GLU A 186 12.81 9.65 -7.02
N LEU A 187 11.51 9.69 -6.68
CA LEU A 187 11.05 9.68 -5.31
C LEU A 187 11.00 8.25 -4.76
N LEU A 188 11.96 7.90 -3.92
CA LEU A 188 11.99 6.67 -3.13
C LEU A 188 12.15 7.01 -1.65
N ILE A 189 11.27 6.50 -0.80
CA ILE A 189 11.35 6.69 0.64
C ILE A 189 11.70 5.35 1.31
N PRO A 190 12.83 5.26 2.01
CA PRO A 190 13.25 4.03 2.66
C PRO A 190 12.34 3.69 3.84
N PHE A 191 12.19 2.38 4.11
CA PHE A 191 11.48 1.92 5.30
C PHE A 191 12.30 2.13 6.57
N GLY A 192 11.60 2.19 7.72
CA GLY A 192 12.24 2.26 9.04
C GLY A 192 12.48 3.67 9.56
N SER A 193 12.11 4.72 8.81
CA SER A 193 12.22 6.11 9.26
C SER A 193 10.83 6.75 9.34
N ALA A 194 10.51 7.33 10.48
CA ALA A 194 9.31 8.13 10.64
C ALA A 194 9.56 9.57 10.15
N ARG A 195 8.51 10.19 9.62
CA ARG A 195 8.58 11.62 9.24
C ARG A 195 8.44 12.49 10.50
N VAL A 196 9.35 13.42 10.67
CA VAL A 196 9.20 14.49 11.68
C VAL A 196 8.30 15.57 11.10
N VAL A 197 7.08 15.67 11.63
CA VAL A 197 6.07 16.64 11.17
C VAL A 197 6.25 18.00 11.87
N LYS A 198 6.66 17.98 13.14
CA LYS A 198 6.87 19.17 13.97
C LYS A 198 8.00 18.92 14.95
N GLU A 199 8.98 19.80 14.94
CA GLU A 199 10.06 19.81 15.92
C GLU A 199 9.57 20.31 17.28
N GLY A 200 10.18 19.82 18.35
CA GLY A 200 9.86 20.18 19.73
C GLY A 200 10.88 19.61 20.72
N THR A 201 10.79 20.02 21.97
CA THR A 201 11.73 19.64 23.03
C THR A 201 11.05 19.01 24.26
N ASP A 202 9.73 19.17 24.41
CA ASP A 202 9.02 18.80 25.65
C ASP A 202 8.55 17.34 25.66
N CYS A 203 8.10 16.83 24.52
CA CYS A 203 7.65 15.46 24.38
C CYS A 203 7.71 14.97 22.93
N THR A 204 7.70 13.64 22.75
CA THR A 204 7.54 13.02 21.44
C THR A 204 6.10 12.51 21.29
N VAL A 205 5.40 12.98 20.24
CA VAL A 205 4.06 12.53 19.91
C VAL A 205 4.14 11.73 18.60
N VAL A 206 3.70 10.49 18.61
CA VAL A 206 3.64 9.63 17.43
C VAL A 206 2.19 9.53 16.97
N GLY A 207 1.94 9.96 15.73
CA GLY A 207 0.64 9.86 15.08
C GLY A 207 0.70 8.90 13.89
N ILE A 208 -0.41 8.21 13.61
CA ILE A 208 -0.56 7.30 12.48
C ILE A 208 -1.77 7.72 11.66
N VAL A 209 -1.57 7.86 10.33
CA VAL A 209 -2.64 8.17 9.35
C VAL A 209 -3.38 9.47 9.67
N THR A 210 -4.71 9.43 9.70
CA THR A 210 -5.60 10.58 9.95
C THR A 210 -5.26 11.29 11.25
N VAL A 211 -4.81 10.59 12.28
CA VAL A 211 -4.42 11.18 13.57
C VAL A 211 -3.25 12.14 13.39
N SER A 212 -2.26 11.79 12.59
CA SER A 212 -1.12 12.66 12.29
C SER A 212 -1.59 13.95 11.61
N TYR A 213 -2.47 13.84 10.62
CA TYR A 213 -2.99 15.01 9.91
C TYR A 213 -3.88 15.88 10.79
N THR A 214 -4.84 15.29 11.52
CA THR A 214 -5.85 16.06 12.25
C THR A 214 -5.36 16.67 13.56
N HIS A 215 -4.35 16.07 14.18
CA HIS A 215 -3.89 16.51 15.50
C HIS A 215 -2.49 17.13 15.50
N LEU A 216 -1.64 16.81 14.53
CA LEU A 216 -0.28 17.32 14.49
C LEU A 216 -0.07 18.45 13.48
N THR A 217 -0.91 18.54 12.44
CA THR A 217 -0.75 19.53 11.36
C THR A 217 -1.76 20.67 11.40
N LEU A 218 -2.96 20.42 11.93
CA LEU A 218 -3.93 21.50 12.11
C LEU A 218 -3.53 22.38 13.30
N PRO A 219 -3.74 23.70 13.22
CA PRO A 219 -3.51 24.58 14.37
C PRO A 219 -4.41 24.06 15.51
N THR A 220 -3.77 23.58 16.58
CA THR A 220 -4.46 23.29 17.82
C THR A 220 -5.14 24.56 18.25
N MET A 221 -6.47 24.55 18.36
CA MET A 221 -7.17 25.65 18.97
C MET A 221 -6.52 25.88 20.33
N GLN A 222 -5.96 27.08 20.53
CA GLN A 222 -5.55 27.50 21.86
C GLN A 222 -6.81 27.47 22.74
N VAL A 223 -6.81 26.57 23.69
CA VAL A 223 -7.79 26.56 24.77
C VAL A 223 -7.31 27.56 25.82
#